data_d019f7513dce1f933e111b1658fb0e79
#
_entry.id   d019f7513dce1f933e111b1658fb0e79
#
_cell.length_a   1.000
_cell.length_b   1.000
_cell.length_c   1.000
_cell.angle_alpha   90.00
_cell.angle_beta   90.00
_cell.angle_gamma   90.00
#
_symmetry.space_group_name_H-M   'P 1'
#
loop_
_entity.id
_entity.type
_entity.pdbx_description
1 polymer ?
#
loop_
_entity_poly.entity_id
_entity_poly.type
_entity_poly.pdbx_seq_one_letter_code
_entity_poly.pdbx_strand_id
1 'polypeptide(L)'
;MKLERKVRLCSAAAAILIAAIALTGCGGSTAASASTAASASTTVSAADNSCGEGVTWALADGTLTISGTGRMTNFTKDTPAPWADQADQITTVEVDGTVTSVGATAFKGCTALTTVNIADGVEYIEAGAFNGCTALTEVNIPQSVGYIKTGAFKDCTALTSVTIRDNCRLDMNVFPSTVEVNRAEG
;
A
#
# COMPACT_ATOMS: atom_id res chain seq x y z
N MET A 1 42.69 16.02 -4.55
CA MET A 1 41.89 16.16 -3.30
C MET A 1 40.51 15.61 -3.58
N LYS A 2 40.26 14.36 -3.13
CA LYS A 2 38.95 13.68 -3.26
C LYS A 2 38.15 13.92 -1.98
N LEU A 3 37.01 14.57 -2.09
CA LEU A 3 36.09 14.71 -0.97
C LEU A 3 35.04 13.56 -1.07
N GLU A 4 35.22 12.58 -0.23
CA GLU A 4 34.26 11.50 -0.02
C GLU A 4 33.17 11.99 0.93
N ARG A 5 31.95 12.19 0.42
CA ARG A 5 30.77 12.41 1.26
C ARG A 5 30.20 11.07 1.69
N LYS A 6 30.49 10.68 2.92
CA LYS A 6 29.79 9.57 3.61
C LYS A 6 28.34 9.95 3.84
N VAL A 7 27.44 9.31 3.12
CA VAL A 7 26.01 9.31 3.44
C VAL A 7 25.80 8.31 4.58
N ARG A 8 25.41 8.81 5.74
CA ARG A 8 25.02 7.98 6.88
C ARG A 8 23.56 7.55 6.68
N LEU A 9 23.34 6.27 6.44
CA LEU A 9 22.03 5.64 6.59
C LEU A 9 21.62 5.68 8.07
N CYS A 10 20.61 6.45 8.41
CA CYS A 10 19.88 6.29 9.66
C CYS A 10 18.86 5.18 9.49
N SER A 11 19.22 3.98 9.94
CA SER A 11 18.28 2.88 10.15
C SER A 11 17.51 3.15 11.43
N ALA A 12 16.26 3.56 11.34
CA ALA A 12 15.35 3.63 12.47
C ALA A 12 14.60 2.31 12.59
N ALA A 13 15.15 1.37 13.35
CA ALA A 13 14.44 0.18 13.78
C ALA A 13 13.45 0.59 14.88
N ALA A 14 12.17 0.64 14.55
CA ALA A 14 11.11 0.79 15.54
C ALA A 14 10.88 -0.55 16.25
N ALA A 15 11.38 -0.68 17.46
CA ALA A 15 11.11 -1.79 18.35
C ALA A 15 9.68 -1.68 18.90
N ILE A 16 8.83 -2.61 18.54
CA ILE A 16 7.49 -2.76 19.14
C ILE A 16 7.66 -3.41 20.51
N LEU A 17 7.45 -2.64 21.56
CA LEU A 17 7.40 -3.13 22.93
C LEU A 17 5.97 -3.59 23.22
N ILE A 18 5.75 -4.91 23.34
CA ILE A 18 4.49 -5.48 23.83
C ILE A 18 4.55 -5.48 25.36
N ALA A 19 3.83 -4.56 26.00
CA ALA A 19 3.61 -4.58 27.43
C ALA A 19 2.26 -5.26 27.74
N ALA A 20 2.32 -6.48 28.27
CA ALA A 20 1.16 -7.17 28.84
C ALA A 20 0.87 -6.56 30.22
N ILE A 21 -0.30 -5.95 30.41
CA ILE A 21 -0.80 -5.55 31.71
C ILE A 21 -2.01 -6.40 32.07
N ALA A 22 -1.84 -7.26 33.06
CA ALA A 22 -2.93 -7.93 33.76
C ALA A 22 -3.58 -6.93 34.73
N LEU A 23 -4.90 -6.73 34.64
CA LEU A 23 -5.68 -6.00 35.66
C LEU A 23 -6.72 -6.89 36.30
N THR A 24 -6.51 -7.18 37.55
CA THR A 24 -7.55 -7.58 38.50
C THR A 24 -7.98 -6.36 39.33
N GLY A 25 -9.30 -6.18 39.54
CA GLY A 25 -9.79 -5.44 40.71
C GLY A 25 -10.83 -4.32 40.50
N CYS A 26 -11.98 -4.64 40.88
CA CYS A 26 -13.22 -4.02 41.31
C CYS A 26 -13.27 -2.52 41.75
N GLY A 27 -14.35 -1.82 41.33
CA GLY A 27 -15.13 -0.96 42.25
C GLY A 27 -15.13 0.55 42.06
N GLY A 28 -16.30 1.14 41.81
CA GLY A 28 -16.70 2.47 42.37
C GLY A 28 -16.92 3.65 41.42
N SER A 29 -18.18 4.04 41.32
CA SER A 29 -18.78 5.28 40.76
C SER A 29 -18.04 6.59 41.01
N THR A 30 -18.07 7.52 40.09
CA THR A 30 -18.84 8.80 40.05
C THR A 30 -18.33 9.72 38.92
N ALA A 31 -19.26 10.51 38.36
CA ALA A 31 -19.12 11.41 37.22
C ALA A 31 -18.17 12.60 37.43
N ALA A 32 -17.50 13.03 36.36
CA ALA A 32 -17.32 14.44 36.02
C ALA A 32 -16.85 14.60 34.57
N SER A 33 -17.57 15.43 33.84
CA SER A 33 -17.35 15.95 32.51
C SER A 33 -16.01 16.67 32.38
N ALA A 34 -15.23 16.34 31.35
CA ALA A 34 -14.28 17.28 30.73
C ALA A 34 -14.03 16.89 29.27
N SER A 35 -14.57 17.72 28.41
CA SER A 35 -14.30 17.74 26.98
C SER A 35 -12.82 18.04 26.72
N THR A 36 -12.10 17.13 26.08
CA THR A 36 -10.84 17.43 25.38
C THR A 36 -10.85 16.60 24.12
N ALA A 37 -10.75 17.33 22.99
CA ALA A 37 -10.65 16.77 21.67
C ALA A 37 -9.45 15.82 21.60
N ALA A 38 -9.72 14.53 21.70
CA ALA A 38 -8.74 13.50 21.40
C ALA A 38 -8.87 13.18 19.92
N SER A 39 -7.79 13.48 19.20
CA SER A 39 -7.50 12.92 17.89
C SER A 39 -7.85 11.43 17.91
N ALA A 40 -8.89 11.06 17.19
CA ALA A 40 -9.33 9.67 17.12
C ALA A 40 -8.29 8.90 16.31
N SER A 41 -7.31 8.34 17.00
CA SER A 41 -6.58 7.19 16.49
C SER A 41 -7.62 6.07 16.40
N THR A 42 -8.16 5.86 15.23
CA THR A 42 -9.08 4.76 14.94
C THR A 42 -8.29 3.47 14.99
N THR A 43 -8.10 2.92 16.16
CA THR A 43 -7.68 1.52 16.30
C THR A 43 -8.84 0.69 15.78
N VAL A 44 -8.71 0.25 14.53
CA VAL A 44 -9.62 -0.74 13.93
C VAL A 44 -9.53 -1.98 14.82
N SER A 45 -10.66 -2.33 15.41
CA SER A 45 -10.89 -3.59 16.13
C SER A 45 -10.26 -4.76 15.33
N ALA A 46 -9.76 -5.76 16.04
CA ALA A 46 -9.21 -7.00 15.48
C ALA A 46 -10.30 -7.83 14.78
N ALA A 47 -10.93 -7.28 13.74
CA ALA A 47 -11.80 -7.90 12.79
C ALA A 47 -10.99 -8.06 11.51
N ASP A 48 -10.63 -9.30 11.25
CA ASP A 48 -10.18 -9.84 9.96
C ASP A 48 -9.51 -8.81 9.01
N ASN A 49 -8.29 -8.40 9.34
CA ASN A 49 -7.47 -7.58 8.44
C ASN A 49 -6.96 -8.40 7.23
N SER A 50 -7.67 -9.48 6.88
CA SER A 50 -7.32 -10.32 5.73
C SER A 50 -7.68 -9.64 4.42
N CYS A 51 -6.76 -9.69 3.48
CA CYS A 51 -6.98 -9.26 2.10
C CYS A 51 -6.46 -10.29 1.09
N GLY A 52 -6.30 -11.54 1.54
CA GLY A 52 -5.86 -12.69 0.78
C GLY A 52 -5.59 -13.86 1.70
N GLU A 53 -5.36 -15.06 1.15
CA GLU A 53 -4.95 -16.19 1.95
C GLU A 53 -3.53 -15.96 2.47
N GLY A 54 -3.42 -15.75 3.80
CA GLY A 54 -2.16 -15.39 4.44
C GLY A 54 -1.67 -13.95 4.22
N VAL A 55 -2.48 -13.10 3.59
CA VAL A 55 -2.17 -11.68 3.35
C VAL A 55 -3.07 -10.80 4.21
N THR A 56 -2.47 -9.83 4.89
CA THR A 56 -3.13 -8.89 5.80
C THR A 56 -2.81 -7.45 5.43
N TRP A 57 -3.62 -6.53 5.94
CA TRP A 57 -3.42 -5.10 5.73
C TRP A 57 -3.46 -4.31 7.04
N ALA A 58 -2.81 -3.17 7.05
CA ALA A 58 -2.88 -2.18 8.12
C ALA A 58 -2.83 -0.77 7.54
N LEU A 59 -3.66 0.13 8.05
CA LEU A 59 -3.66 1.54 7.68
C LEU A 59 -3.29 2.38 8.90
N ALA A 60 -2.22 3.17 8.77
CA ALA A 60 -1.76 4.08 9.80
C ALA A 60 -1.19 5.36 9.13
N ASP A 61 -1.58 6.51 9.61
CA ASP A 61 -1.06 7.82 9.16
C ASP A 61 -1.06 7.99 7.62
N GLY A 62 -2.11 7.49 6.96
CA GLY A 62 -2.24 7.55 5.50
C GLY A 62 -1.41 6.51 4.73
N THR A 63 -0.63 5.67 5.42
CA THR A 63 0.13 4.58 4.83
C THR A 63 -0.63 3.27 4.99
N LEU A 64 -0.98 2.65 3.86
CA LEU A 64 -1.56 1.32 3.81
C LEU A 64 -0.46 0.29 3.55
N THR A 65 -0.18 -0.54 4.54
CA THR A 65 0.79 -1.62 4.45
C THR A 65 0.09 -2.94 4.18
N ILE A 66 0.53 -3.65 3.14
CA ILE A 66 0.10 -5.01 2.81
C ILE A 66 1.23 -5.96 3.13
N SER A 67 0.97 -6.94 3.99
CA SER A 67 1.99 -7.89 4.47
C SER A 67 1.45 -9.31 4.55
N GLY A 68 2.35 -10.27 4.76
CA GLY A 68 2.02 -11.69 4.82
C GLY A 68 2.51 -12.46 3.60
N THR A 69 2.09 -13.70 3.44
CA THR A 69 2.63 -14.59 2.41
C THR A 69 1.54 -15.03 1.45
N GLY A 70 1.78 -14.88 0.14
CA GLY A 70 0.88 -15.38 -0.88
C GLY A 70 0.27 -14.29 -1.76
N ARG A 71 -0.92 -14.53 -2.28
CA ARG A 71 -1.59 -13.65 -3.24
C ARG A 71 -2.63 -12.78 -2.55
N MET A 72 -2.66 -11.50 -2.89
CA MET A 72 -3.77 -10.63 -2.52
C MET A 72 -5.05 -11.07 -3.26
N THR A 73 -6.19 -10.93 -2.61
CA THR A 73 -7.51 -11.18 -3.21
C THR A 73 -7.76 -10.23 -4.38
N ASN A 74 -8.42 -10.74 -5.41
CA ASN A 74 -8.98 -9.90 -6.46
C ASN A 74 -10.32 -9.34 -6.01
N PHE A 75 -10.39 -8.03 -5.90
CA PHE A 75 -11.61 -7.34 -5.49
C PHE A 75 -12.49 -7.01 -6.71
N THR A 76 -13.77 -6.77 -6.46
CA THR A 76 -14.76 -6.43 -7.48
C THR A 76 -15.66 -5.31 -6.97
N LYS A 77 -16.60 -4.86 -7.79
CA LYS A 77 -17.61 -3.89 -7.34
C LYS A 77 -18.50 -4.45 -6.22
N ASP A 78 -18.77 -5.76 -6.26
CA ASP A 78 -19.64 -6.43 -5.30
C ASP A 78 -18.89 -6.89 -4.03
N THR A 79 -17.58 -7.04 -4.15
CA THR A 79 -16.66 -7.38 -3.05
C THR A 79 -15.51 -6.37 -3.04
N PRO A 80 -15.75 -5.15 -2.55
CA PRO A 80 -14.71 -4.11 -2.52
C PRO A 80 -13.56 -4.46 -1.57
N ALA A 81 -12.43 -3.80 -1.73
CA ALA A 81 -11.31 -3.92 -0.81
C ALA A 81 -11.72 -3.46 0.60
N PRO A 82 -11.19 -4.08 1.67
CA PRO A 82 -11.56 -3.74 3.06
C PRO A 82 -11.31 -2.27 3.44
N TRP A 83 -10.43 -1.59 2.73
CA TRP A 83 -10.09 -0.17 2.93
C TRP A 83 -10.81 0.77 1.94
N ALA A 84 -11.77 0.28 1.16
CA ALA A 84 -12.44 1.09 0.12
C ALA A 84 -13.12 2.34 0.68
N ASP A 85 -13.69 2.25 1.88
CA ASP A 85 -14.33 3.39 2.57
C ASP A 85 -13.33 4.43 3.12
N GLN A 86 -12.03 4.12 3.09
CA GLN A 86 -10.94 4.95 3.54
C GLN A 86 -9.98 5.34 2.40
N ALA A 87 -10.41 5.12 1.16
CA ALA A 87 -9.58 5.31 -0.04
C ALA A 87 -9.05 6.75 -0.21
N ASP A 88 -9.78 7.74 0.31
CA ASP A 88 -9.41 9.16 0.33
C ASP A 88 -8.35 9.52 1.39
N GLN A 89 -8.11 8.64 2.35
CA GLN A 89 -7.10 8.81 3.40
C GLN A 89 -5.77 8.13 3.06
N ILE A 90 -5.76 7.26 2.04
CA ILE A 90 -4.57 6.50 1.64
C ILE A 90 -3.69 7.38 0.73
N THR A 91 -2.54 7.78 1.24
CA THR A 91 -1.55 8.58 0.50
C THR A 91 -0.36 7.76 0.03
N THR A 92 -0.04 6.69 0.75
CA THR A 92 1.05 5.77 0.44
C THR A 92 0.59 4.32 0.53
N VAL A 93 1.04 3.49 -0.39
CA VAL A 93 0.86 2.03 -0.36
C VAL A 93 2.22 1.37 -0.30
N GLU A 94 2.38 0.46 0.66
CA GLU A 94 3.56 -0.39 0.80
C GLU A 94 3.17 -1.87 0.69
N VAL A 95 3.77 -2.60 -0.24
CA VAL A 95 3.54 -4.03 -0.43
C VAL A 95 4.81 -4.80 -0.10
N ASP A 96 4.72 -5.68 0.90
CA ASP A 96 5.83 -6.51 1.37
C ASP A 96 6.24 -7.56 0.31
N GLY A 97 7.52 -7.88 0.24
CA GLY A 97 8.12 -8.81 -0.73
C GLY A 97 7.74 -10.29 -0.56
N THR A 98 6.99 -10.64 0.48
CA THR A 98 6.42 -11.99 0.65
C THR A 98 5.03 -12.13 0.03
N VAL A 99 4.44 -11.00 -0.39
CA VAL A 99 3.21 -10.94 -1.18
C VAL A 99 3.57 -11.11 -2.66
N THR A 100 2.94 -12.05 -3.35
CA THR A 100 3.30 -12.41 -4.73
C THR A 100 2.48 -11.70 -5.80
N SER A 101 1.33 -11.10 -5.44
CA SER A 101 0.53 -10.33 -6.39
C SER A 101 -0.24 -9.20 -5.72
N VAL A 102 -0.32 -8.06 -6.42
CA VAL A 102 -1.27 -6.98 -6.09
C VAL A 102 -2.62 -7.34 -6.72
N GLY A 103 -3.66 -7.41 -5.91
CA GLY A 103 -5.00 -7.85 -6.33
C GLY A 103 -5.69 -6.91 -7.32
N ALA A 104 -6.61 -7.48 -8.12
CA ALA A 104 -7.40 -6.68 -9.06
C ALA A 104 -8.24 -5.63 -8.31
N THR A 105 -8.29 -4.43 -8.84
CA THR A 105 -9.02 -3.26 -8.31
C THR A 105 -8.77 -2.91 -6.85
N ALA A 106 -7.68 -3.44 -6.25
CA ALA A 106 -7.38 -3.29 -4.83
C ALA A 106 -7.30 -1.83 -4.37
N PHE A 107 -6.71 -0.97 -5.17
CA PHE A 107 -6.53 0.46 -4.89
C PHE A 107 -7.27 1.35 -5.90
N LYS A 108 -8.29 0.79 -6.55
CA LYS A 108 -9.07 1.54 -7.53
C LYS A 108 -9.73 2.76 -6.89
N GLY A 109 -9.48 3.94 -7.46
CA GLY A 109 -10.07 5.19 -7.01
C GLY A 109 -9.47 5.77 -5.73
N CYS A 110 -8.30 5.32 -5.28
CA CYS A 110 -7.54 5.98 -4.23
C CYS A 110 -6.99 7.32 -4.75
N THR A 111 -7.83 8.35 -4.77
CA THR A 111 -7.52 9.65 -5.42
C THR A 111 -6.49 10.46 -4.65
N ALA A 112 -6.27 10.19 -3.36
CA ALA A 112 -5.24 10.80 -2.53
C ALA A 112 -3.89 10.08 -2.60
N LEU A 113 -3.82 8.90 -3.23
CA LEU A 113 -2.62 8.07 -3.31
C LEU A 113 -1.56 8.74 -4.19
N THR A 114 -0.40 9.05 -3.61
CA THR A 114 0.72 9.73 -4.29
C THR A 114 1.89 8.78 -4.56
N THR A 115 2.13 7.82 -3.68
CA THR A 115 3.31 6.95 -3.71
C THR A 115 2.94 5.48 -3.54
N VAL A 116 3.51 4.63 -4.38
CA VAL A 116 3.38 3.17 -4.30
C VAL A 116 4.75 2.53 -4.27
N ASN A 117 5.04 1.80 -3.18
CA ASN A 117 6.25 1.02 -3.00
C ASN A 117 5.90 -0.47 -3.05
N ILE A 118 6.39 -1.16 -4.06
CA ILE A 118 6.23 -2.60 -4.21
C ILE A 118 7.60 -3.23 -3.96
N ALA A 119 7.69 -4.14 -2.99
CA ALA A 119 8.95 -4.81 -2.68
C ALA A 119 9.25 -5.96 -3.66
N ASP A 120 10.51 -6.37 -3.73
CA ASP A 120 10.92 -7.54 -4.48
C ASP A 120 10.21 -8.80 -3.98
N GLY A 121 9.74 -9.64 -4.92
CA GLY A 121 8.92 -10.83 -4.63
C GLY A 121 7.52 -10.75 -5.23
N VAL A 122 7.00 -9.54 -5.45
CA VAL A 122 5.76 -9.36 -6.20
C VAL A 122 5.99 -9.65 -7.68
N GLU A 123 5.24 -10.59 -8.23
CA GLU A 123 5.37 -11.06 -9.62
C GLU A 123 4.29 -10.47 -10.55
N TYR A 124 3.10 -10.16 -9.99
CA TYR A 124 1.93 -9.75 -10.76
C TYR A 124 1.28 -8.50 -10.20
N ILE A 125 0.92 -7.57 -11.09
CA ILE A 125 -0.01 -6.47 -10.80
C ILE A 125 -1.28 -6.75 -11.59
N GLU A 126 -2.36 -7.04 -10.89
CA GLU A 126 -3.62 -7.48 -11.48
C GLU A 126 -4.41 -6.33 -12.14
N ALA A 127 -5.47 -6.69 -12.88
CA ALA A 127 -6.23 -5.74 -13.69
C ALA A 127 -6.83 -4.60 -12.85
N GLY A 128 -6.61 -3.37 -13.27
CA GLY A 128 -7.17 -2.18 -12.64
C GLY A 128 -6.71 -1.93 -11.21
N ALA A 129 -5.61 -2.55 -10.75
CA ALA A 129 -5.15 -2.48 -9.37
C ALA A 129 -5.08 -1.05 -8.82
N PHE A 130 -4.57 -0.11 -9.59
CA PHE A 130 -4.44 1.32 -9.26
C PHE A 130 -5.24 2.22 -10.21
N ASN A 131 -6.31 1.69 -10.82
CA ASN A 131 -7.12 2.48 -11.77
C ASN A 131 -7.73 3.70 -11.09
N GLY A 132 -7.55 4.89 -11.67
CA GLY A 132 -8.13 6.14 -11.15
C GLY A 132 -7.41 6.72 -9.93
N CYS A 133 -6.18 6.30 -9.64
CA CYS A 133 -5.32 6.97 -8.64
C CYS A 133 -4.77 8.27 -9.25
N THR A 134 -5.61 9.31 -9.27
CA THR A 134 -5.32 10.54 -10.03
C THR A 134 -4.17 11.37 -9.48
N ALA A 135 -3.86 11.25 -8.19
CA ALA A 135 -2.73 11.92 -7.54
C ALA A 135 -1.42 11.12 -7.58
N LEU A 136 -1.42 9.91 -8.13
CA LEU A 136 -0.26 9.03 -8.12
C LEU A 136 0.86 9.60 -9.00
N THR A 137 1.98 9.97 -8.37
CA THR A 137 3.15 10.55 -9.04
C THR A 137 4.34 9.62 -9.07
N GLU A 138 4.45 8.73 -8.08
CA GLU A 138 5.61 7.86 -7.91
C GLU A 138 5.19 6.41 -7.72
N VAL A 139 5.74 5.53 -8.56
CA VAL A 139 5.54 4.08 -8.47
C VAL A 139 6.89 3.39 -8.58
N ASN A 140 7.27 2.70 -7.51
CA ASN A 140 8.44 1.82 -7.53
C ASN A 140 7.99 0.40 -7.90
N ILE A 141 8.29 -0.03 -9.12
CA ILE A 141 8.00 -1.38 -9.63
C ILE A 141 9.29 -2.19 -9.63
N PRO A 142 9.42 -3.23 -8.77
CA PRO A 142 10.64 -4.00 -8.67
C PRO A 142 10.88 -4.90 -9.89
N GLN A 143 12.11 -5.39 -10.03
CA GLN A 143 12.50 -6.29 -11.11
C GLN A 143 11.81 -7.66 -11.08
N SER A 144 11.23 -8.04 -9.94
CA SER A 144 10.44 -9.26 -9.78
C SER A 144 9.13 -9.24 -10.56
N VAL A 145 8.53 -8.05 -10.81
CA VAL A 145 7.26 -7.92 -11.52
C VAL A 145 7.41 -8.34 -12.98
N GLY A 146 6.85 -9.49 -13.30
CA GLY A 146 6.90 -10.09 -14.66
C GLY A 146 5.70 -9.75 -15.52
N TYR A 147 4.57 -9.36 -14.91
CA TYR A 147 3.34 -9.11 -15.66
C TYR A 147 2.47 -8.04 -15.01
N ILE A 148 2.09 -7.04 -15.79
CA ILE A 148 1.15 -5.98 -15.40
C ILE A 148 -0.07 -6.07 -16.31
N LYS A 149 -1.23 -6.32 -15.72
CA LYS A 149 -2.47 -6.60 -16.45
C LYS A 149 -3.21 -5.33 -16.86
N THR A 150 -4.23 -5.55 -17.69
CA THR A 150 -5.04 -4.51 -18.33
C THR A 150 -5.46 -3.41 -17.36
N GLY A 151 -5.16 -2.17 -17.72
CA GLY A 151 -5.62 -0.97 -17.02
C GLY A 151 -5.12 -0.81 -15.59
N ALA A 152 -4.04 -1.51 -15.20
CA ALA A 152 -3.54 -1.49 -13.82
C ALA A 152 -3.30 -0.07 -13.30
N PHE A 153 -2.78 0.83 -14.12
CA PHE A 153 -2.56 2.25 -13.81
C PHE A 153 -3.37 3.19 -14.72
N LYS A 154 -4.46 2.67 -15.29
CA LYS A 154 -5.35 3.50 -16.12
C LYS A 154 -5.87 4.68 -15.31
N ASP A 155 -5.98 5.86 -15.94
CA ASP A 155 -6.46 7.11 -15.33
C ASP A 155 -5.61 7.64 -14.15
N CYS A 156 -4.34 7.19 -14.02
CA CYS A 156 -3.33 7.80 -13.13
C CYS A 156 -2.75 9.06 -13.78
N THR A 157 -3.50 10.15 -13.75
CA THR A 157 -3.22 11.34 -14.57
C THR A 157 -2.01 12.16 -14.11
N ALA A 158 -1.58 12.02 -12.85
CA ALA A 158 -0.39 12.67 -12.32
C ALA A 158 0.91 11.88 -12.59
N LEU A 159 0.80 10.61 -13.01
CA LEU A 159 1.95 9.77 -13.30
C LEU A 159 2.59 10.19 -14.63
N THR A 160 3.87 10.52 -14.60
CA THR A 160 4.61 11.01 -15.78
C THR A 160 5.57 9.97 -16.34
N SER A 161 6.19 9.18 -15.48
CA SER A 161 7.13 8.14 -15.89
C SER A 161 7.09 6.94 -14.95
N VAL A 162 7.48 5.79 -15.47
CA VAL A 162 7.62 4.55 -14.71
C VAL A 162 8.79 3.75 -15.27
N THR A 163 9.51 3.07 -14.39
CA THR A 163 10.56 2.14 -14.79
C THR A 163 10.12 0.73 -14.49
N ILE A 164 10.23 -0.15 -15.50
CA ILE A 164 9.92 -1.58 -15.40
C ILE A 164 11.09 -2.41 -15.94
N ARG A 165 11.15 -3.69 -15.58
CA ARG A 165 12.14 -4.59 -16.16
C ARG A 165 11.91 -4.78 -17.69
N ASP A 166 12.98 -5.05 -18.43
CA ASP A 166 12.92 -5.12 -19.89
C ASP A 166 11.92 -6.15 -20.41
N ASN A 167 11.90 -7.34 -19.83
CA ASN A 167 11.00 -8.43 -20.24
C ASN A 167 9.66 -8.46 -19.46
N CYS A 168 9.29 -7.38 -18.75
CA CYS A 168 7.98 -7.27 -18.14
C CYS A 168 6.89 -7.23 -19.21
N ARG A 169 5.94 -8.16 -19.10
CA ARG A 169 4.79 -8.23 -20.00
C ARG A 169 3.73 -7.21 -19.58
N LEU A 170 3.28 -6.42 -20.54
CA LEU A 170 2.19 -5.46 -20.37
C LEU A 170 0.99 -5.88 -21.20
N ASP A 171 -0.19 -5.83 -20.59
CA ASP A 171 -1.46 -5.93 -21.32
C ASP A 171 -1.83 -4.59 -21.99
N MET A 172 -3.06 -4.50 -22.48
CA MET A 172 -3.57 -3.27 -23.09
C MET A 172 -3.90 -2.20 -22.04
N ASN A 173 -3.62 -0.94 -22.38
CA ASN A 173 -4.01 0.23 -21.59
C ASN A 173 -3.54 0.17 -20.12
N VAL A 174 -2.36 -0.39 -19.86
CA VAL A 174 -1.79 -0.49 -18.51
C VAL A 174 -1.58 0.89 -17.92
N PHE A 175 -0.96 1.80 -18.68
CA PHE A 175 -0.67 3.19 -18.29
C PHE A 175 -1.44 4.18 -19.16
N PRO A 176 -1.66 5.43 -18.67
CA PRO A 176 -2.07 6.54 -19.52
C PRO A 176 -1.09 6.74 -20.69
N SER A 177 -1.58 7.21 -21.82
CA SER A 177 -0.73 7.47 -23.02
C SER A 177 0.32 8.56 -22.81
N THR A 178 0.20 9.33 -21.73
CA THR A 178 1.14 10.40 -21.34
C THR A 178 2.33 9.90 -20.53
N VAL A 179 2.29 8.65 -20.05
CA VAL A 179 3.33 8.07 -19.18
C VAL A 179 4.49 7.57 -20.03
N GLU A 180 5.69 8.01 -19.69
CA GLU A 180 6.93 7.48 -20.24
C GLU A 180 7.28 6.16 -19.55
N VAL A 181 7.32 5.07 -20.33
CA VAL A 181 7.66 3.74 -19.81
C VAL A 181 9.12 3.43 -20.13
N ASN A 182 9.97 3.48 -19.12
CA ASN A 182 11.38 3.15 -19.18
C ASN A 182 11.58 1.66 -18.90
N ARG A 183 12.40 1.00 -19.72
CA ARG A 183 12.77 -0.39 -19.52
C ARG A 183 14.20 -0.48 -19.05
N ALA A 184 14.41 -1.13 -17.90
CA ALA A 184 15.74 -1.35 -17.33
C ALA A 184 16.15 -2.80 -17.51
N GLU A 185 17.40 -2.99 -17.95
CA GLU A 185 18.04 -4.30 -17.96
C GLU A 185 18.24 -4.77 -16.53
N GLY A 186 17.96 -6.05 -16.25
CA GLY A 186 18.12 -6.69 -14.97
C GLY A 186 19.50 -7.27 -14.76
#